data_fb3300b5b9d273803b4f1283116520cd
#
_entry.id   fb3300b5b9d273803b4f1283116520cd
#
_cell.length_a   1.000
_cell.length_b   1.000
_cell.length_c   1.000
_cell.angle_alpha   90.00
_cell.angle_beta   90.00
_cell.angle_gamma   90.00
#
_symmetry.space_group_name_H-M   'P 1'
#
loop_
_entity.id
_entity.type
_entity.pdbx_description
1 polymer ?
#
loop_
_entity_poly.entity_id
_entity_poly.type
_entity_poly.pdbx_seq_one_letter_code
_entity_poly.pdbx_strand_id
1 'polypeptide(L)'
;MIQTSYRPEWIKEDFVDFVLAKVNPLWTWKRVMARIDAIEPIADGMIKVTLSTNNKFIGHRAGQFVMVSVRIDGVMQQRAYSIVSSPNEDKIVLGIKKQGRVSNYLATQARVGDIIDLTQAAGEFVLPRETGSLLFVSAGSGITPIIPMLRQALAQSTAPVSLIYYSRDPAFLAELKGLEQRYSHFSLHVIVDSAEKPAFFDEETLDRLCPDAAGRETYVCAAPGLMKATRNIWAARGWSDRLKQESFLPVQVDENAAAMPVVFRRSQREFEAKGNLLASAEAIGLKPAHGCRMGICNTCVCTKVSGAVRNQVTGEINDQTNVQIKLCVSEAVSPVEIDL
;
A
#
# COMPACT_ATOMS: atom_id res chain seq x y z
N MET A 1 0.46 -9.67 -39.67
CA MET A 1 -0.38 -10.76 -39.09
C MET A 1 0.53 -11.59 -38.18
N ILE A 2 0.47 -11.36 -36.87
CA ILE A 2 1.16 -12.22 -35.91
C ILE A 2 0.17 -13.34 -35.60
N GLN A 3 0.40 -14.52 -36.18
CA GLN A 3 -0.29 -15.74 -35.79
C GLN A 3 0.07 -16.04 -34.34
N THR A 4 -0.83 -15.76 -33.43
CA THR A 4 -0.78 -16.35 -32.08
C THR A 4 -1.07 -17.83 -32.25
N SER A 5 -0.01 -18.65 -32.29
CA SER A 5 -0.15 -20.10 -32.28
C SER A 5 -0.83 -20.49 -30.96
N TYR A 6 -2.07 -20.96 -31.06
CA TYR A 6 -2.76 -21.60 -29.94
C TYR A 6 -1.94 -22.83 -29.51
N ARG A 7 -1.34 -22.74 -28.31
CA ARG A 7 -0.72 -23.89 -27.64
C ARG A 7 -1.75 -24.46 -26.70
N PRO A 8 -2.33 -25.64 -26.96
CA PRO A 8 -3.24 -26.26 -26.00
C PRO A 8 -2.49 -26.55 -24.70
N GLU A 9 -2.93 -25.97 -23.60
CA GLU A 9 -2.49 -26.36 -22.27
C GLU A 9 -3.15 -27.70 -21.93
N TRP A 10 -2.39 -28.77 -22.02
CA TRP A 10 -2.86 -30.15 -21.78
C TRP A 10 -3.26 -30.36 -20.31
N ILE A 11 -2.71 -29.53 -19.41
CA ILE A 11 -2.99 -29.55 -17.98
C ILE A 11 -3.33 -28.12 -17.56
N LYS A 12 -4.56 -27.90 -17.11
CA LYS A 12 -4.99 -26.60 -16.56
C LYS A 12 -4.53 -26.48 -15.11
N GLU A 13 -3.95 -25.32 -14.78
CA GLU A 13 -3.47 -25.01 -13.43
C GLU A 13 -4.55 -25.23 -12.36
N ASP A 14 -5.78 -24.76 -12.62
CA ASP A 14 -6.92 -24.94 -11.71
C ASP A 14 -7.23 -26.41 -11.40
N PHE A 15 -7.04 -27.32 -12.37
CA PHE A 15 -7.26 -28.75 -12.17
C PHE A 15 -6.17 -29.34 -11.27
N VAL A 16 -4.91 -28.97 -11.49
CA VAL A 16 -3.80 -29.41 -10.64
C VAL A 16 -3.97 -28.90 -9.21
N ASP A 17 -4.27 -27.62 -9.04
CA ASP A 17 -4.52 -27.02 -7.73
C ASP A 17 -5.72 -27.68 -7.03
N PHE A 18 -6.78 -28.01 -7.76
CA PHE A 18 -7.92 -28.75 -7.20
C PHE A 18 -7.51 -30.14 -6.67
N VAL A 19 -6.70 -30.90 -7.42
CA VAL A 19 -6.22 -32.21 -6.99
C VAL A 19 -5.28 -32.10 -5.80
N LEU A 20 -4.31 -31.20 -5.86
CA LEU A 20 -3.35 -30.98 -4.77
C LEU A 20 -4.04 -30.54 -3.47
N ALA A 21 -5.02 -29.66 -3.56
CA ALA A 21 -5.78 -29.16 -2.43
C ALA A 21 -6.59 -30.26 -1.69
N LYS A 22 -6.92 -31.38 -2.36
CA LYS A 22 -7.55 -32.56 -1.72
C LYS A 22 -6.61 -33.30 -0.76
N VAL A 23 -5.32 -33.22 -1.01
CA VAL A 23 -4.29 -33.84 -0.16
C VAL A 23 -3.86 -32.85 0.93
N ASN A 24 -3.51 -31.63 0.54
CA ASN A 24 -3.16 -30.55 1.46
C ASN A 24 -3.61 -29.19 0.85
N PRO A 25 -4.48 -28.43 1.53
CA PRO A 25 -4.99 -27.15 1.04
C PRO A 25 -3.91 -26.08 0.76
N LEU A 26 -2.71 -26.25 1.33
CA LEU A 26 -1.56 -25.38 1.03
C LEU A 26 -0.79 -25.80 -0.22
N TRP A 27 -1.07 -26.97 -0.79
CA TRP A 27 -0.38 -27.42 -1.99
C TRP A 27 -1.04 -26.83 -3.23
N THR A 28 -0.26 -26.11 -3.99
CA THR A 28 -0.65 -25.49 -5.25
C THR A 28 0.51 -25.54 -6.23
N TRP A 29 0.23 -25.44 -7.52
CA TRP A 29 1.27 -25.41 -8.54
C TRP A 29 2.08 -24.11 -8.47
N LYS A 30 1.40 -22.94 -8.50
CA LYS A 30 2.07 -21.63 -8.55
C LYS A 30 1.55 -20.63 -7.50
N ARG A 31 0.33 -20.83 -7.00
CA ARG A 31 -0.34 -19.87 -6.11
C ARG A 31 0.31 -19.84 -4.73
N VAL A 32 0.37 -18.65 -4.15
CA VAL A 32 0.75 -18.48 -2.75
C VAL A 32 -0.47 -18.68 -1.89
N MET A 33 -0.46 -19.70 -1.05
CA MET A 33 -1.51 -19.95 -0.06
C MET A 33 -0.94 -19.78 1.34
N ALA A 34 -1.78 -19.33 2.26
CA ALA A 34 -1.41 -19.20 3.66
C ALA A 34 -2.51 -19.73 4.57
N ARG A 35 -2.10 -20.36 5.67
CA ARG A 35 -2.97 -20.74 6.77
C ARG A 35 -2.93 -19.65 7.84
N ILE A 36 -4.09 -19.29 8.35
CA ILE A 36 -4.22 -18.40 9.51
C ILE A 36 -3.83 -19.18 10.77
N ASP A 37 -2.76 -18.74 11.43
CA ASP A 37 -2.27 -19.34 12.67
C ASP A 37 -2.78 -18.62 13.92
N ALA A 38 -2.98 -17.29 13.84
CA ALA A 38 -3.52 -16.49 14.94
C ALA A 38 -4.21 -15.23 14.42
N ILE A 39 -5.21 -14.76 15.16
CA ILE A 39 -5.89 -13.46 14.98
C ILE A 39 -5.96 -12.79 16.34
N GLU A 40 -5.30 -11.66 16.52
CA GLU A 40 -5.17 -10.99 17.81
C GLU A 40 -5.49 -9.50 17.70
N PRO A 41 -6.24 -8.90 18.62
CA PRO A 41 -6.43 -7.45 18.67
C PRO A 41 -5.09 -6.76 19.04
N ILE A 42 -4.81 -5.59 18.44
CA ILE A 42 -3.61 -4.79 18.72
C ILE A 42 -3.92 -3.34 19.06
N ALA A 43 -5.11 -2.87 18.69
CA ALA A 43 -5.65 -1.56 19.02
C ALA A 43 -7.16 -1.54 18.70
N ASP A 44 -7.88 -0.48 19.07
CA ASP A 44 -9.30 -0.34 18.70
C ASP A 44 -9.48 -0.37 17.18
N GLY A 45 -10.32 -1.31 16.74
CA GLY A 45 -10.55 -1.55 15.32
C GLY A 45 -9.35 -2.09 14.54
N MET A 46 -8.26 -2.55 15.20
CA MET A 46 -7.11 -3.15 14.54
C MET A 46 -6.79 -4.55 15.07
N ILE A 47 -6.46 -5.45 14.15
CA ILE A 47 -6.02 -6.81 14.44
C ILE A 47 -4.66 -7.11 13.81
N LYS A 48 -3.98 -8.08 14.38
CA LYS A 48 -2.81 -8.75 13.85
C LYS A 48 -3.21 -10.15 13.40
N VAL A 49 -2.91 -10.51 12.15
CA VAL A 49 -3.15 -11.85 11.60
C VAL A 49 -1.81 -12.50 11.29
N THR A 50 -1.53 -13.60 11.95
CA THR A 50 -0.30 -14.39 11.75
C THR A 50 -0.57 -15.52 10.77
N LEU A 51 0.29 -15.69 9.78
CA LEU A 51 0.12 -16.57 8.64
C LEU A 51 1.34 -17.48 8.45
N SER A 52 1.09 -18.77 8.24
CA SER A 52 2.08 -19.71 7.67
C SER A 52 1.84 -19.85 6.18
N THR A 53 2.79 -19.46 5.36
CA THR A 53 2.71 -19.57 3.89
C THR A 53 3.19 -20.91 3.38
N ASN A 54 2.77 -21.29 2.18
CA ASN A 54 3.37 -22.39 1.45
C ASN A 54 4.75 -22.01 0.89
N ASN A 55 5.46 -22.98 0.31
CA ASN A 55 6.80 -22.80 -0.27
C ASN A 55 6.83 -21.98 -1.57
N LYS A 56 5.70 -21.44 -2.00
CA LYS A 56 5.63 -20.55 -3.17
C LYS A 56 5.89 -19.09 -2.80
N PHE A 57 5.76 -18.73 -1.54
CA PHE A 57 6.11 -17.39 -1.08
C PHE A 57 7.63 -17.24 -1.01
N ILE A 58 8.18 -16.28 -1.76
CA ILE A 58 9.64 -16.10 -1.90
C ILE A 58 10.25 -15.10 -0.90
N GLY A 59 9.44 -14.61 0.06
CA GLY A 59 9.86 -13.64 1.06
C GLY A 59 9.44 -12.19 0.72
N HIS A 60 9.89 -11.25 1.55
CA HIS A 60 9.52 -9.85 1.44
C HIS A 60 10.63 -8.92 1.94
N ARG A 61 10.49 -7.63 1.68
CA ARG A 61 11.27 -6.54 2.28
C ARG A 61 10.38 -5.78 3.27
N ALA A 62 10.98 -5.20 4.31
CA ALA A 62 10.26 -4.34 5.25
C ALA A 62 9.59 -3.16 4.53
N GLY A 63 8.30 -2.93 4.83
CA GLY A 63 7.47 -1.93 4.18
C GLY A 63 6.61 -2.46 3.03
N GLN A 64 6.86 -3.68 2.54
CA GLN A 64 6.03 -4.31 1.50
C GLN A 64 4.69 -4.83 2.03
N PHE A 65 3.78 -5.10 1.10
CA PHE A 65 2.45 -5.63 1.34
C PHE A 65 2.21 -6.91 0.51
N VAL A 66 1.17 -7.65 0.88
CA VAL A 66 0.56 -8.71 0.07
C VAL A 66 -0.89 -8.36 -0.25
N MET A 67 -1.39 -8.83 -1.40
CA MET A 67 -2.82 -8.86 -1.64
C MET A 67 -3.40 -10.11 -0.99
N VAL A 68 -4.39 -9.92 -0.15
CA VAL A 68 -5.16 -11.01 0.47
C VAL A 68 -6.45 -11.18 -0.28
N SER A 69 -6.72 -12.39 -0.78
CA SER A 69 -7.98 -12.74 -1.44
C SER A 69 -8.79 -13.68 -0.57
N VAL A 70 -10.04 -13.32 -0.33
CA VAL A 70 -11.01 -14.12 0.41
C VAL A 70 -12.34 -14.17 -0.35
N ARG A 71 -13.08 -15.27 -0.19
CA ARG A 71 -14.42 -15.41 -0.77
C ARG A 71 -15.46 -14.96 0.24
N ILE A 72 -16.21 -13.90 -0.09
CA ILE A 72 -17.30 -13.36 0.72
C ILE A 72 -18.59 -13.41 -0.12
N ASP A 73 -19.61 -14.06 0.40
CA ASP A 73 -20.91 -14.25 -0.29
C ASP A 73 -20.73 -14.81 -1.72
N GLY A 74 -19.84 -15.78 -1.90
CA GLY A 74 -19.54 -16.40 -3.18
C GLY A 74 -18.63 -15.60 -4.13
N VAL A 75 -18.31 -14.33 -3.80
CA VAL A 75 -17.50 -13.42 -4.63
C VAL A 75 -16.10 -13.29 -4.06
N MET A 76 -15.07 -13.45 -4.92
CA MET A 76 -13.68 -13.18 -4.53
C MET A 76 -13.47 -11.67 -4.30
N GLN A 77 -12.99 -11.35 -3.13
CA GLN A 77 -12.63 -10.00 -2.72
C GLN A 77 -11.14 -9.94 -2.40
N GLN A 78 -10.46 -8.90 -2.85
CA GLN A 78 -9.03 -8.76 -2.67
C GLN A 78 -8.68 -7.39 -2.09
N ARG A 79 -7.76 -7.35 -1.10
CA ARG A 79 -7.23 -6.09 -0.52
C ARG A 79 -5.76 -6.24 -0.15
N ALA A 80 -5.04 -5.13 -0.24
CA ALA A 80 -3.65 -5.03 0.18
C ALA A 80 -3.55 -4.85 1.69
N TYR A 81 -2.61 -5.56 2.31
CA TYR A 81 -2.23 -5.39 3.72
C TYR A 81 -0.72 -5.43 3.87
N SER A 82 -0.18 -4.45 4.59
CA SER A 82 1.25 -4.38 4.86
C SER A 82 1.71 -5.55 5.73
N ILE A 83 2.88 -6.07 5.43
CA ILE A 83 3.55 -7.09 6.22
C ILE A 83 4.25 -6.41 7.38
N VAL A 84 3.87 -6.80 8.61
CA VAL A 84 4.40 -6.23 9.86
C VAL A 84 5.57 -7.03 10.41
N SER A 85 5.65 -8.35 10.08
CA SER A 85 6.80 -9.19 10.45
C SER A 85 8.07 -8.73 9.77
N SER A 86 9.20 -9.01 10.40
CA SER A 86 10.52 -8.76 9.79
C SER A 86 10.80 -9.77 8.67
N PRO A 87 11.58 -9.40 7.63
CA PRO A 87 11.86 -10.29 6.50
C PRO A 87 12.49 -11.64 6.86
N ASN A 88 13.12 -11.74 8.02
CA ASN A 88 13.81 -12.95 8.49
C ASN A 88 12.93 -13.83 9.38
N GLU A 89 11.66 -13.47 9.57
CA GLU A 89 10.72 -14.28 10.34
C GLU A 89 10.09 -15.36 9.45
N ASP A 90 9.89 -16.56 9.99
CA ASP A 90 9.30 -17.70 9.26
C ASP A 90 7.82 -17.49 8.91
N LYS A 91 7.15 -16.62 9.66
CA LYS A 91 5.72 -16.33 9.49
C LYS A 91 5.51 -14.90 9.02
N ILE A 92 4.50 -14.74 8.18
CA ILE A 92 4.02 -13.41 7.80
C ILE A 92 3.01 -12.94 8.84
N VAL A 93 3.17 -11.71 9.29
CA VAL A 93 2.20 -11.03 10.15
C VAL A 93 1.63 -9.83 9.39
N LEU A 94 0.31 -9.73 9.31
CA LEU A 94 -0.40 -8.61 8.69
C LEU A 94 -1.03 -7.74 9.77
N GLY A 95 -0.89 -6.41 9.67
CA GLY A 95 -1.63 -5.46 10.47
C GLY A 95 -2.87 -4.98 9.70
N ILE A 96 -4.06 -5.16 10.27
CA ILE A 96 -5.33 -4.97 9.56
C ILE A 96 -6.26 -4.07 10.36
N LYS A 97 -6.63 -2.91 9.79
CA LYS A 97 -7.69 -2.05 10.33
C LYS A 97 -9.05 -2.48 9.80
N LYS A 98 -10.02 -2.66 10.68
CA LYS A 98 -11.43 -2.96 10.34
C LYS A 98 -12.09 -1.73 9.73
N GLN A 99 -12.24 -1.70 8.41
CA GLN A 99 -12.84 -0.56 7.70
C GLN A 99 -13.54 -0.92 6.38
N GLY A 100 -13.57 -2.20 5.99
CA GLY A 100 -14.17 -2.63 4.73
C GLY A 100 -14.50 -4.12 4.75
N ARG A 101 -15.10 -4.64 3.68
CA ARG A 101 -15.63 -6.02 3.64
C ARG A 101 -14.57 -7.07 3.98
N VAL A 102 -13.39 -7.01 3.34
CA VAL A 102 -12.32 -8.01 3.57
C VAL A 102 -11.76 -7.91 4.99
N SER A 103 -11.45 -6.69 5.47
CA SER A 103 -10.92 -6.50 6.83
C SER A 103 -11.92 -6.88 7.92
N ASN A 104 -13.22 -6.62 7.71
CA ASN A 104 -14.26 -7.07 8.64
C ASN A 104 -14.41 -8.59 8.62
N TYR A 105 -14.40 -9.23 7.43
CA TYR A 105 -14.41 -10.69 7.33
C TYR A 105 -13.23 -11.31 8.11
N LEU A 106 -12.01 -10.83 7.89
CA LEU A 106 -10.81 -11.33 8.58
C LEU A 106 -10.89 -11.13 10.11
N ALA A 107 -11.55 -10.07 10.56
CA ALA A 107 -11.66 -9.75 11.98
C ALA A 107 -12.80 -10.49 12.71
N THR A 108 -13.85 -10.91 12.01
CA THR A 108 -15.09 -11.39 12.66
C THR A 108 -15.54 -12.76 12.21
N GLN A 109 -15.14 -13.23 11.03
CA GLN A 109 -15.60 -14.48 10.43
C GLN A 109 -14.47 -15.49 10.20
N ALA A 110 -13.28 -15.01 9.82
CA ALA A 110 -12.12 -15.88 9.63
C ALA A 110 -11.71 -16.56 10.95
N ARG A 111 -11.19 -17.77 10.84
CA ARG A 111 -10.80 -18.61 11.97
C ARG A 111 -9.36 -19.09 11.82
N VAL A 112 -8.73 -19.40 12.94
CA VAL A 112 -7.46 -20.13 12.95
C VAL A 112 -7.64 -21.46 12.21
N GLY A 113 -6.74 -21.75 11.29
CA GLY A 113 -6.80 -22.90 10.40
C GLY A 113 -7.35 -22.61 9.00
N ASP A 114 -8.05 -21.50 8.81
CA ASP A 114 -8.54 -21.11 7.48
C ASP A 114 -7.38 -20.87 6.50
N ILE A 115 -7.60 -21.26 5.25
CA ILE A 115 -6.64 -21.05 4.15
C ILE A 115 -7.10 -19.87 3.31
N ILE A 116 -6.20 -18.93 3.10
CA ILE A 116 -6.41 -17.74 2.27
C ILE A 116 -5.39 -17.68 1.15
N ASP A 117 -5.77 -17.01 0.07
CA ASP A 117 -4.92 -16.81 -1.10
C ASP A 117 -4.16 -15.48 -0.96
N LEU A 118 -2.87 -15.51 -1.24
CA LEU A 118 -1.99 -14.34 -1.21
C LEU A 118 -1.33 -14.11 -2.57
N THR A 119 -0.87 -12.90 -2.80
CA THR A 119 0.14 -12.63 -3.82
C THR A 119 1.55 -12.77 -3.25
N GLN A 120 2.56 -12.72 -4.11
CA GLN A 120 3.92 -12.37 -3.68
C GLN A 120 3.91 -10.98 -3.04
N ALA A 121 4.91 -10.72 -2.19
CA ALA A 121 5.10 -9.38 -1.63
C ALA A 121 5.41 -8.37 -2.75
N ALA A 122 4.84 -7.19 -2.63
CA ALA A 122 4.99 -6.10 -3.58
C ALA A 122 5.08 -4.75 -2.86
N GLY A 123 5.41 -3.69 -3.59
CA GLY A 123 5.51 -2.32 -3.08
C GLY A 123 6.92 -1.78 -3.11
N GLU A 124 6.99 -0.45 -3.31
CA GLU A 124 8.25 0.29 -3.42
C GLU A 124 8.53 1.16 -2.18
N PHE A 125 7.61 1.13 -1.21
CA PHE A 125 7.74 1.85 0.07
C PHE A 125 8.65 1.07 1.01
N VAL A 126 9.94 1.05 0.69
CA VAL A 126 10.97 0.26 1.35
C VAL A 126 12.23 1.11 1.58
N LEU A 127 13.01 0.75 2.60
CA LEU A 127 14.30 1.40 2.84
C LEU A 127 15.33 1.00 1.77
N PRO A 128 16.27 1.91 1.42
CA PRO A 128 17.46 1.55 0.67
C PRO A 128 18.34 0.58 1.49
N ARG A 129 19.36 0.02 0.84
CA ARG A 129 20.30 -0.91 1.53
C ARG A 129 21.10 -0.21 2.63
N GLU A 130 21.52 1.02 2.37
CA GLU A 130 22.22 1.87 3.34
C GLU A 130 21.26 2.99 3.75
N THR A 131 21.05 3.13 5.04
CA THR A 131 20.16 4.14 5.60
C THR A 131 20.96 5.17 6.40
N GLY A 132 20.78 6.43 6.06
CA GLY A 132 21.19 7.57 6.87
C GLY A 132 20.18 7.87 7.98
N SER A 133 20.11 9.14 8.38
CA SER A 133 19.11 9.61 9.33
C SER A 133 17.70 9.55 8.76
N LEU A 134 16.75 9.05 9.54
CA LEU A 134 15.39 8.81 9.10
C LEU A 134 14.36 9.57 9.94
N LEU A 135 13.31 10.02 9.28
CA LEU A 135 12.07 10.48 9.91
C LEU A 135 10.91 9.64 9.39
N PHE A 136 10.20 8.99 10.30
CA PHE A 136 8.93 8.34 10.01
C PHE A 136 7.78 9.20 10.53
N VAL A 137 6.75 9.40 9.71
CA VAL A 137 5.50 10.06 10.12
C VAL A 137 4.35 9.12 9.81
N SER A 138 3.56 8.79 10.81
CA SER A 138 2.49 7.82 10.68
C SER A 138 1.19 8.29 11.33
N ALA A 139 0.05 7.81 10.81
CA ALA A 139 -1.23 7.98 11.48
C ALA A 139 -2.08 6.71 11.42
N GLY A 140 -2.62 6.29 12.58
CA GLY A 140 -3.49 5.12 12.71
C GLY A 140 -2.85 3.86 12.13
N SER A 141 -3.53 3.22 11.15
CA SER A 141 -3.01 2.00 10.50
C SER A 141 -1.79 2.21 9.63
N GLY A 142 -1.40 3.46 9.32
CA GLY A 142 -0.16 3.75 8.59
C GLY A 142 1.10 3.29 9.31
N ILE A 143 1.01 2.93 10.60
CA ILE A 143 2.11 2.34 11.35
C ILE A 143 2.53 0.96 10.80
N THR A 144 1.64 0.25 10.09
CA THR A 144 1.89 -1.15 9.68
C THR A 144 3.05 -1.34 8.71
N PRO A 145 3.30 -0.50 7.67
CA PRO A 145 4.51 -0.59 6.88
C PRO A 145 5.73 0.02 7.60
N ILE A 146 5.50 0.99 8.50
CA ILE A 146 6.57 1.72 9.20
C ILE A 146 7.29 0.82 10.22
N ILE A 147 6.55 0.01 11.00
CA ILE A 147 7.15 -0.76 12.10
C ILE A 147 8.24 -1.75 11.65
N PRO A 148 8.07 -2.56 10.58
CA PRO A 148 9.15 -3.41 10.10
C PRO A 148 10.32 -2.61 9.53
N MET A 149 10.08 -1.46 8.89
CA MET A 149 11.13 -0.55 8.41
C MET A 149 11.91 0.05 9.58
N LEU A 150 11.22 0.45 10.64
CA LEU A 150 11.83 0.98 11.87
C LEU A 150 12.73 -0.08 12.53
N ARG A 151 12.25 -1.32 12.70
CA ARG A 151 13.07 -2.43 13.21
C ARG A 151 14.32 -2.65 12.36
N GLN A 152 14.18 -2.63 11.03
CA GLN A 152 15.30 -2.77 10.10
C GLN A 152 16.30 -1.63 10.27
N ALA A 153 15.86 -0.37 10.27
CA ALA A 153 16.70 0.81 10.41
C ALA A 153 17.52 0.78 11.71
N LEU A 154 16.85 0.51 12.83
CA LEU A 154 17.48 0.47 14.16
C LEU A 154 18.49 -0.67 14.31
N ALA A 155 18.28 -1.79 13.61
CA ALA A 155 19.21 -2.93 13.65
C ALA A 155 20.43 -2.75 12.73
N GLN A 156 20.32 -1.95 11.67
CA GLN A 156 21.34 -1.81 10.63
C GLN A 156 22.22 -0.57 10.77
N SER A 157 21.77 0.46 11.50
CA SER A 157 22.46 1.74 11.58
C SER A 157 22.35 2.35 12.99
N THR A 158 23.32 3.20 13.35
CA THR A 158 23.26 4.06 14.54
C THR A 158 22.91 5.51 14.19
N ALA A 159 22.56 5.78 12.93
CA ALA A 159 22.09 7.10 12.50
C ALA A 159 20.78 7.46 13.21
N PRO A 160 20.53 8.74 13.50
CA PRO A 160 19.31 9.17 14.17
C PRO A 160 18.04 8.76 13.46
N VAL A 161 17.10 8.18 14.21
CA VAL A 161 15.77 7.78 13.72
C VAL A 161 14.72 8.44 14.59
N SER A 162 13.72 9.09 14.01
CA SER A 162 12.55 9.58 14.72
C SER A 162 11.26 9.03 14.14
N LEU A 163 10.28 8.76 15.01
CA LEU A 163 8.92 8.42 14.63
C LEU A 163 7.94 9.40 15.27
N ILE A 164 7.18 10.12 14.44
CA ILE A 164 6.02 10.91 14.86
C ILE A 164 4.76 10.11 14.52
N TYR A 165 4.04 9.64 15.55
CA TYR A 165 2.92 8.74 15.40
C TYR A 165 1.63 9.32 15.97
N TYR A 166 0.68 9.62 15.09
CA TYR A 166 -0.66 10.11 15.41
C TYR A 166 -1.63 8.93 15.53
N SER A 167 -2.28 8.77 16.68
CA SER A 167 -3.31 7.74 16.84
C SER A 167 -4.20 8.03 18.05
N ARG A 168 -5.48 7.67 17.98
CA ARG A 168 -6.40 7.67 19.13
C ARG A 168 -6.08 6.53 20.09
N ASP A 169 -5.80 5.36 19.52
CA ASP A 169 -5.34 4.18 20.24
C ASP A 169 -4.13 3.61 19.49
N PRO A 170 -2.91 3.89 19.99
CA PRO A 170 -1.68 3.57 19.25
C PRO A 170 -1.39 2.06 19.25
N ALA A 171 -1.53 1.44 18.08
CA ALA A 171 -1.09 0.06 17.86
C ALA A 171 0.42 -0.07 18.04
N PHE A 172 0.88 -1.22 18.53
CA PHE A 172 2.30 -1.53 18.78
C PHE A 172 2.99 -0.63 19.81
N LEU A 173 2.26 0.11 20.64
CA LEU A 173 2.85 1.10 21.57
C LEU A 173 3.87 0.49 22.54
N ALA A 174 3.58 -0.69 23.09
CA ALA A 174 4.50 -1.37 24.02
C ALA A 174 5.83 -1.72 23.33
N GLU A 175 5.76 -2.20 22.10
CA GLU A 175 6.95 -2.49 21.27
C GLU A 175 7.73 -1.22 20.94
N LEU A 176 7.05 -0.17 20.48
CA LEU A 176 7.69 1.11 20.14
C LEU A 176 8.44 1.72 21.33
N LYS A 177 7.84 1.68 22.53
CA LYS A 177 8.51 2.11 23.77
C LYS A 177 9.72 1.22 24.12
N GLY A 178 9.61 -0.09 23.91
CA GLY A 178 10.71 -1.01 24.10
C GLY A 178 11.88 -0.76 23.14
N LEU A 179 11.58 -0.40 21.88
CA LEU A 179 12.61 0.01 20.92
C LEU A 179 13.29 1.32 21.33
N GLU A 180 12.54 2.31 21.81
CA GLU A 180 13.10 3.58 22.29
C GLU A 180 14.03 3.37 23.50
N GLN A 181 13.66 2.50 24.43
CA GLN A 181 14.52 2.14 25.56
C GLN A 181 15.80 1.40 25.14
N ARG A 182 15.72 0.60 24.08
CA ARG A 182 16.83 -0.22 23.60
C ARG A 182 17.82 0.55 22.72
N TYR A 183 17.34 1.51 21.94
CA TYR A 183 18.14 2.21 20.93
C TYR A 183 18.20 3.70 21.25
N SER A 184 19.33 4.18 21.79
CA SER A 184 19.54 5.57 22.20
C SER A 184 19.48 6.58 21.05
N HIS A 185 19.61 6.13 19.80
CA HIS A 185 19.50 6.95 18.59
C HIS A 185 18.07 6.97 18.00
N PHE A 186 17.09 6.38 18.70
CA PHE A 186 15.67 6.41 18.33
C PHE A 186 14.87 7.34 19.25
N SER A 187 14.06 8.21 18.66
CA SER A 187 13.13 9.09 19.36
C SER A 187 11.69 8.81 18.93
N LEU A 188 10.83 8.52 19.90
CA LEU A 188 9.42 8.23 19.69
C LEU A 188 8.54 9.40 20.16
N HIS A 189 7.73 9.94 19.25
CA HIS A 189 6.75 10.97 19.55
C HIS A 189 5.34 10.47 19.24
N VAL A 190 4.61 10.00 20.26
CA VAL A 190 3.21 9.58 20.13
C VAL A 190 2.31 10.76 20.42
N ILE A 191 1.48 11.13 19.44
CA ILE A 191 0.51 12.21 19.54
C ILE A 191 -0.88 11.57 19.54
N VAL A 192 -1.53 11.65 20.71
CA VAL A 192 -2.89 11.12 20.85
C VAL A 192 -3.86 12.14 20.27
N ASP A 193 -4.49 11.76 19.17
CA ASP A 193 -5.52 12.54 18.50
C ASP A 193 -6.89 12.24 19.13
N SER A 194 -7.65 13.27 19.50
CA SER A 194 -9.01 13.11 20.02
C SER A 194 -9.97 14.09 19.32
N ALA A 195 -11.26 13.77 19.38
CA ALA A 195 -12.29 14.66 18.82
C ALA A 195 -12.29 16.05 19.49
N GLU A 196 -11.93 16.10 20.78
CA GLU A 196 -11.88 17.34 21.59
C GLU A 196 -10.59 18.12 21.34
N LYS A 197 -9.50 17.44 20.96
CA LYS A 197 -8.21 18.06 20.68
C LYS A 197 -7.63 17.41 19.41
N PRO A 198 -8.11 17.80 18.22
CA PRO A 198 -7.55 17.31 16.97
C PRO A 198 -6.09 17.75 16.85
N ALA A 199 -5.24 16.79 16.54
CA ALA A 199 -3.81 17.03 16.38
C ALA A 199 -3.48 17.23 14.89
N PHE A 200 -2.82 18.33 14.58
CA PHE A 200 -2.38 18.66 13.23
C PHE A 200 -0.88 18.48 13.09
N PHE A 201 -0.45 18.08 11.90
CA PHE A 201 0.95 18.10 11.53
C PHE A 201 1.23 19.42 10.80
N ASP A 202 2.05 20.26 11.40
CA ASP A 202 2.46 21.55 10.89
C ASP A 202 3.98 21.76 11.05
N GLU A 203 4.47 22.89 10.56
CA GLU A 203 5.89 23.23 10.63
C GLU A 203 6.40 23.38 12.07
N GLU A 204 5.59 23.98 12.95
CA GLU A 204 5.96 24.15 14.37
C GLU A 204 6.13 22.80 15.05
N THR A 205 5.23 21.87 14.82
CA THR A 205 5.31 20.49 15.33
C THR A 205 6.54 19.77 14.78
N LEU A 206 6.82 19.90 13.48
CA LEU A 206 8.00 19.32 12.86
C LEU A 206 9.29 19.86 13.48
N ASP A 207 9.45 21.18 13.55
CA ASP A 207 10.67 21.82 14.04
C ASP A 207 10.91 21.52 15.53
N ARG A 208 9.86 21.40 16.31
CA ARG A 208 9.93 21.03 17.72
C ARG A 208 10.30 19.56 17.95
N LEU A 209 9.76 18.64 17.16
CA LEU A 209 9.94 17.20 17.37
C LEU A 209 11.11 16.59 16.58
N CYS A 210 11.50 17.23 15.48
CA CYS A 210 12.60 16.80 14.62
C CYS A 210 13.31 18.01 13.99
N PRO A 211 14.06 18.80 14.76
CA PRO A 211 14.68 20.04 14.29
C PRO A 211 15.71 19.83 13.17
N ASP A 212 16.24 18.63 13.03
CA ASP A 212 17.18 18.22 11.98
C ASP A 212 16.51 17.49 10.79
N ALA A 213 15.18 17.64 10.63
CA ALA A 213 14.40 17.00 9.55
C ALA A 213 14.95 17.29 8.14
N ALA A 214 15.58 18.45 7.93
CA ALA A 214 16.24 18.84 6.67
C ALA A 214 17.29 17.84 6.19
N GLY A 215 17.96 17.12 7.09
CA GLY A 215 18.98 16.12 6.80
C GLY A 215 18.47 14.68 6.71
N ARG A 216 17.17 14.45 6.85
CA ARG A 216 16.62 13.11 6.98
C ARG A 216 15.81 12.68 5.75
N GLU A 217 15.96 11.40 5.35
CA GLU A 217 15.00 10.75 4.48
C GLU A 217 13.68 10.54 5.23
N THR A 218 12.57 10.96 4.64
CA THR A 218 11.27 10.94 5.32
C THR A 218 10.30 9.96 4.67
N TYR A 219 9.72 9.10 5.49
CA TYR A 219 8.73 8.11 5.09
C TYR A 219 7.40 8.41 5.79
N VAL A 220 6.34 8.61 5.01
CA VAL A 220 5.01 8.96 5.53
C VAL A 220 3.96 7.96 5.08
N CYS A 221 3.25 7.39 6.05
CA CYS A 221 2.05 6.60 5.78
C CYS A 221 0.94 7.02 6.74
N ALA A 222 -0.07 7.71 6.20
CA ALA A 222 -1.10 8.37 7.00
C ALA A 222 -2.38 8.64 6.19
N ALA A 223 -3.36 9.26 6.85
CA ALA A 223 -4.55 9.78 6.19
C ALA A 223 -4.22 10.92 5.20
N PRO A 224 -5.06 11.15 4.17
CA PRO A 224 -4.78 12.12 3.11
C PRO A 224 -4.44 13.53 3.59
N GLY A 225 -5.10 14.00 4.64
CA GLY A 225 -4.86 15.34 5.20
C GLY A 225 -3.43 15.52 5.71
N LEU A 226 -2.93 14.56 6.50
CA LEU A 226 -1.57 14.59 7.02
C LEU A 226 -0.54 14.43 5.90
N MET A 227 -0.80 13.54 4.93
CA MET A 227 0.07 13.37 3.77
C MET A 227 0.17 14.65 2.93
N LYS A 228 -0.96 15.36 2.73
CA LYS A 228 -0.98 16.65 2.02
C LYS A 228 -0.21 17.73 2.81
N ALA A 229 -0.42 17.82 4.12
CA ALA A 229 0.31 18.76 4.98
C ALA A 229 1.83 18.53 4.89
N THR A 230 2.26 17.27 5.01
CA THR A 230 3.68 16.92 4.86
C THR A 230 4.23 17.32 3.49
N ARG A 231 3.52 17.01 2.37
CA ARG A 231 3.96 17.42 1.04
C ARG A 231 4.14 18.93 0.92
N ASN A 232 3.18 19.69 1.44
CA ASN A 232 3.22 21.15 1.36
C ASN A 232 4.44 21.72 2.12
N ILE A 233 4.71 21.20 3.33
CA ILE A 233 5.86 21.61 4.14
C ILE A 233 7.17 21.27 3.44
N TRP A 234 7.30 20.02 2.93
CA TRP A 234 8.51 19.59 2.23
C TRP A 234 8.75 20.36 0.93
N ALA A 235 7.69 20.67 0.17
CA ALA A 235 7.78 21.47 -1.04
C ALA A 235 8.20 22.91 -0.73
N ALA A 236 7.61 23.55 0.28
CA ALA A 236 7.96 24.90 0.71
C ALA A 236 9.42 25.03 1.16
N ARG A 237 9.96 23.96 1.76
CA ARG A 237 11.35 23.89 2.24
C ARG A 237 12.35 23.36 1.21
N GLY A 238 11.90 22.95 0.00
CA GLY A 238 12.77 22.40 -1.04
C GLY A 238 13.29 20.98 -0.74
N TRP A 239 12.57 20.18 0.07
CA TRP A 239 12.98 18.83 0.51
C TRP A 239 12.19 17.70 -0.16
N SER A 240 11.45 17.97 -1.23
CA SER A 240 10.52 17.01 -1.86
C SER A 240 11.20 15.71 -2.33
N ASP A 241 12.45 15.75 -2.72
CA ASP A 241 13.28 14.61 -3.13
C ASP A 241 13.53 13.59 -2.02
N ARG A 242 13.42 14.03 -0.74
CA ARG A 242 13.61 13.21 0.45
C ARG A 242 12.31 12.67 1.04
N LEU A 243 11.17 12.92 0.39
CA LEU A 243 9.86 12.51 0.86
C LEU A 243 9.34 11.29 0.10
N LYS A 244 9.09 10.20 0.82
CA LYS A 244 8.41 9.02 0.30
C LYS A 244 7.08 8.83 1.02
N GLN A 245 6.02 8.59 0.27
CA GLN A 245 4.68 8.48 0.82
C GLN A 245 3.95 7.24 0.32
N GLU A 246 3.23 6.56 1.19
CA GLU A 246 2.31 5.48 0.84
C GLU A 246 0.91 5.77 1.39
N SER A 247 -0.13 5.56 0.58
CA SER A 247 -1.53 5.75 0.96
C SER A 247 -2.28 4.43 0.94
N PHE A 248 -3.10 4.19 1.98
CA PHE A 248 -4.00 3.03 2.06
C PHE A 248 -5.42 3.32 1.61
N LEU A 249 -5.72 4.56 1.28
CA LEU A 249 -7.04 4.93 0.81
C LEU A 249 -7.04 5.01 -0.71
N PRO A 250 -8.09 4.53 -1.37
CA PRO A 250 -8.33 4.83 -2.77
C PRO A 250 -8.35 6.36 -2.94
N VAL A 251 -7.83 6.82 -4.04
CA VAL A 251 -7.92 8.24 -4.38
C VAL A 251 -9.40 8.61 -4.50
N GLN A 252 -9.81 9.64 -3.78
CA GLN A 252 -11.18 10.15 -3.90
C GLN A 252 -11.35 10.82 -5.26
N VAL A 253 -12.45 10.51 -5.92
CA VAL A 253 -12.82 11.18 -7.17
C VAL A 253 -13.19 12.62 -6.83
N ASP A 254 -12.46 13.58 -7.40
CA ASP A 254 -12.88 14.99 -7.33
C ASP A 254 -14.04 15.20 -8.29
N GLU A 255 -15.24 15.34 -7.74
CA GLU A 255 -16.45 15.57 -8.53
C GLU A 255 -16.43 16.93 -9.28
N ASN A 256 -15.56 17.84 -8.86
CA ASN A 256 -15.40 19.16 -9.50
C ASN A 256 -14.22 19.18 -10.50
N ALA A 257 -13.53 18.07 -10.70
CA ALA A 257 -12.47 18.01 -11.71
C ALA A 257 -13.00 18.35 -13.10
N ALA A 258 -12.22 19.04 -13.91
CA ALA A 258 -12.55 19.31 -15.30
C ALA A 258 -12.62 17.99 -16.08
N ALA A 259 -13.63 17.84 -16.92
CA ALA A 259 -13.71 16.71 -17.84
C ALA A 259 -12.63 16.85 -18.92
N MET A 260 -11.90 15.76 -19.19
CA MET A 260 -10.83 15.73 -20.18
C MET A 260 -11.04 14.58 -21.17
N PRO A 261 -10.85 14.80 -22.49
CA PRO A 261 -10.94 13.75 -23.48
C PRO A 261 -9.88 12.66 -23.24
N VAL A 262 -10.31 11.41 -23.27
CA VAL A 262 -9.43 10.24 -23.14
C VAL A 262 -9.72 9.24 -24.24
N VAL A 263 -8.67 8.75 -24.89
CA VAL A 263 -8.75 7.72 -25.92
C VAL A 263 -8.02 6.46 -25.46
N PHE A 264 -8.75 5.33 -25.40
CA PHE A 264 -8.15 4.02 -25.24
C PHE A 264 -7.92 3.40 -26.62
N ARG A 265 -6.66 3.38 -27.09
CA ARG A 265 -6.29 3.09 -28.49
C ARG A 265 -6.63 1.67 -28.91
N ARG A 266 -6.32 0.65 -28.09
CA ARG A 266 -6.56 -0.76 -28.46
C ARG A 266 -8.04 -1.10 -28.53
N SER A 267 -8.81 -0.59 -27.59
CA SER A 267 -10.26 -0.81 -27.53
C SER A 267 -11.04 0.17 -28.39
N GLN A 268 -10.38 1.16 -29.02
CA GLN A 268 -10.99 2.21 -29.85
C GLN A 268 -12.15 2.91 -29.11
N ARG A 269 -11.95 3.22 -27.85
CA ARG A 269 -12.93 3.89 -26.99
C ARG A 269 -12.49 5.30 -26.67
N GLU A 270 -13.40 6.23 -26.89
CA GLU A 270 -13.24 7.64 -26.54
C GLU A 270 -14.26 8.01 -25.47
N PHE A 271 -13.86 8.77 -24.47
CA PHE A 271 -14.73 9.21 -23.39
C PHE A 271 -14.16 10.44 -22.69
N GLU A 272 -15.03 11.15 -21.96
CA GLU A 272 -14.65 12.22 -21.08
C GLU A 272 -14.31 11.65 -19.69
N ALA A 273 -13.06 11.79 -19.27
CA ALA A 273 -12.64 11.41 -17.92
C ALA A 273 -12.78 12.60 -16.98
N LYS A 274 -13.40 12.36 -15.83
CA LYS A 274 -13.54 13.34 -14.76
C LYS A 274 -12.82 12.83 -13.52
N GLY A 275 -11.70 13.45 -13.17
CA GLY A 275 -10.83 13.00 -12.09
C GLY A 275 -10.13 11.68 -12.40
N ASN A 276 -10.34 10.65 -11.60
CA ASN A 276 -9.63 9.37 -11.70
C ASN A 276 -9.92 8.60 -13.00
N LEU A 277 -8.87 8.28 -13.78
CA LEU A 277 -9.00 7.60 -15.07
C LEU A 277 -9.66 6.22 -14.98
N LEU A 278 -9.32 5.43 -13.96
CA LEU A 278 -9.93 4.10 -13.77
C LEU A 278 -11.42 4.22 -13.46
N ALA A 279 -11.80 5.10 -12.54
CA ALA A 279 -13.19 5.31 -12.16
C ALA A 279 -14.01 5.84 -13.34
N SER A 280 -13.48 6.77 -14.12
CA SER A 280 -14.12 7.31 -15.32
C SER A 280 -14.35 6.24 -16.40
N ALA A 281 -13.36 5.36 -16.62
CA ALA A 281 -13.50 4.24 -17.55
C ALA A 281 -14.57 3.24 -17.07
N GLU A 282 -14.61 2.93 -15.78
CA GLU A 282 -15.64 2.05 -15.19
C GLU A 282 -17.05 2.65 -15.28
N ALA A 283 -17.19 3.96 -15.09
CA ALA A 283 -18.48 4.65 -15.19
C ALA A 283 -19.15 4.51 -16.57
N ILE A 284 -18.36 4.36 -17.63
CA ILE A 284 -18.87 4.09 -19.01
C ILE A 284 -18.92 2.60 -19.36
N GLY A 285 -18.78 1.72 -18.37
CA GLY A 285 -18.90 0.26 -18.54
C GLY A 285 -17.64 -0.44 -19.01
N LEU A 286 -16.49 0.24 -19.14
CA LEU A 286 -15.21 -0.40 -19.40
C LEU A 286 -14.72 -1.14 -18.14
N LYS A 287 -13.89 -2.16 -18.34
CA LYS A 287 -13.37 -2.98 -17.24
C LYS A 287 -11.84 -3.12 -17.35
N PRO A 288 -11.07 -2.04 -17.18
CA PRO A 288 -9.62 -2.14 -17.18
C PRO A 288 -9.15 -3.04 -16.03
N ALA A 289 -8.04 -3.75 -16.25
CA ALA A 289 -7.43 -4.54 -15.17
C ALA A 289 -7.07 -3.64 -13.99
N HIS A 290 -7.50 -4.01 -12.79
CA HIS A 290 -7.19 -3.27 -11.57
C HIS A 290 -7.14 -4.20 -10.35
N GLY A 291 -6.46 -3.74 -9.29
CA GLY A 291 -6.35 -4.47 -8.02
C GLY A 291 -6.64 -3.57 -6.82
N CYS A 292 -5.59 -3.02 -6.20
CA CYS A 292 -5.68 -2.27 -4.93
C CYS A 292 -6.43 -0.94 -5.00
N ARG A 293 -6.51 -0.29 -6.16
CA ARG A 293 -7.05 1.07 -6.41
C ARG A 293 -6.33 2.18 -5.62
N MET A 294 -5.12 1.93 -5.15
CA MET A 294 -4.30 2.83 -4.32
C MET A 294 -2.95 3.14 -4.95
N GLY A 295 -2.71 2.70 -6.20
CA GLY A 295 -1.45 2.92 -6.90
C GLY A 295 -0.28 2.02 -6.49
N ILE A 296 -0.48 1.02 -5.63
CA ILE A 296 0.61 0.22 -5.06
C ILE A 296 0.81 -1.15 -5.74
N CYS A 297 -0.25 -1.80 -6.30
CA CYS A 297 -0.16 -3.18 -6.78
C CYS A 297 0.28 -3.35 -8.24
N ASN A 298 0.44 -2.28 -9.00
CA ASN A 298 0.81 -2.27 -10.41
C ASN A 298 -0.15 -2.98 -11.39
N THR A 299 -1.29 -3.53 -10.94
CA THR A 299 -2.24 -4.27 -11.79
C THR A 299 -2.88 -3.38 -12.87
N CYS A 300 -3.05 -2.08 -12.60
CA CYS A 300 -3.64 -1.11 -13.52
C CYS A 300 -2.58 -0.29 -14.29
N VAL A 301 -1.35 -0.78 -14.37
CA VAL A 301 -0.29 -0.12 -15.14
C VAL A 301 -0.62 -0.23 -16.64
N CYS A 302 -0.52 0.88 -17.33
CA CYS A 302 -0.69 0.98 -18.78
C CYS A 302 0.23 2.05 -19.35
N THR A 303 0.40 2.08 -20.67
CA THR A 303 1.21 3.07 -21.34
C THR A 303 0.38 4.28 -21.72
N LYS A 304 0.71 5.46 -21.17
CA LYS A 304 0.24 6.74 -21.67
C LYS A 304 1.03 7.08 -22.92
N VAL A 305 0.36 7.19 -24.06
CA VAL A 305 0.98 7.48 -25.36
C VAL A 305 1.24 8.98 -25.52
N SER A 306 0.24 9.80 -25.19
CA SER A 306 0.32 11.25 -25.27
C SER A 306 -0.53 11.95 -24.22
N GLY A 307 -0.37 13.25 -24.08
CA GLY A 307 -1.08 14.09 -23.12
C GLY A 307 -0.43 14.13 -21.73
N ALA A 308 -1.04 14.87 -20.81
CA ALA A 308 -0.54 15.06 -19.46
C ALA A 308 -1.49 14.47 -18.43
N VAL A 309 -0.94 13.78 -17.43
CA VAL A 309 -1.67 13.23 -16.29
C VAL A 309 -1.07 13.71 -14.98
N ARG A 310 -1.91 13.94 -13.98
CA ARG A 310 -1.52 14.19 -12.61
C ARG A 310 -1.61 12.89 -11.82
N ASN A 311 -0.57 12.55 -11.08
CA ASN A 311 -0.64 11.51 -10.06
C ASN A 311 -1.35 12.09 -8.82
N GLN A 312 -2.54 11.60 -8.52
CA GLN A 312 -3.37 12.12 -7.43
C GLN A 312 -2.80 11.82 -6.02
N VAL A 313 -1.86 10.87 -5.91
CA VAL A 313 -1.18 10.57 -4.64
C VAL A 313 0.00 11.50 -4.41
N THR A 314 0.87 11.68 -5.42
CA THR A 314 2.07 12.53 -5.30
C THR A 314 1.81 13.99 -5.68
N GLY A 315 0.79 14.26 -6.49
CA GLY A 315 0.50 15.57 -7.05
C GLY A 315 1.33 15.91 -8.30
N GLU A 316 2.30 15.06 -8.68
CA GLU A 316 3.17 15.28 -9.83
C GLU A 316 2.40 15.22 -11.15
N ILE A 317 2.74 16.12 -12.07
CA ILE A 317 2.24 16.11 -13.43
C ILE A 317 3.29 15.48 -14.33
N ASN A 318 2.88 14.49 -15.12
CA ASN A 318 3.71 13.85 -16.13
C ASN A 318 3.13 14.10 -17.52
N ASP A 319 3.86 14.85 -18.34
CA ASP A 319 3.54 15.20 -19.73
C ASP A 319 4.38 14.42 -20.77
N GLN A 320 5.30 13.55 -20.32
CA GLN A 320 6.14 12.74 -21.20
C GLN A 320 5.30 11.75 -22.00
N THR A 321 5.69 11.46 -23.23
CA THR A 321 5.04 10.48 -24.10
C THR A 321 5.59 9.08 -23.89
N ASN A 322 4.76 8.06 -24.17
CA ASN A 322 5.12 6.64 -24.09
C ASN A 322 5.67 6.21 -22.71
N VAL A 323 5.06 6.69 -21.63
CA VAL A 323 5.42 6.36 -20.25
C VAL A 323 4.37 5.50 -19.57
N GLN A 324 4.80 4.70 -18.62
CA GLN A 324 3.89 3.92 -17.80
C GLN A 324 3.22 4.79 -16.74
N ILE A 325 1.91 4.64 -16.63
CA ILE A 325 1.07 5.25 -15.62
C ILE A 325 0.21 4.19 -14.91
N LYS A 326 -0.31 4.53 -13.74
CA LYS A 326 -1.26 3.68 -12.99
C LYS A 326 -2.65 4.32 -13.06
N LEU A 327 -3.57 3.74 -13.82
CA LEU A 327 -4.92 4.30 -14.03
C LEU A 327 -5.63 4.69 -12.74
N CYS A 328 -5.50 3.87 -11.69
CA CYS A 328 -6.23 4.06 -10.45
C CYS A 328 -5.78 5.26 -9.60
N VAL A 329 -4.68 5.91 -9.96
CA VAL A 329 -4.16 7.11 -9.27
C VAL A 329 -3.81 8.23 -10.25
N SER A 330 -4.19 8.08 -11.51
CA SER A 330 -3.94 9.09 -12.55
C SER A 330 -5.21 9.85 -12.90
N GLU A 331 -5.09 11.16 -13.08
CA GLU A 331 -6.10 12.10 -13.52
C GLU A 331 -5.60 12.79 -14.80
N ALA A 332 -6.44 12.88 -15.83
CA ALA A 332 -6.09 13.61 -17.04
C ALA A 332 -6.15 15.12 -16.75
N VAL A 333 -5.09 15.84 -17.11
CA VAL A 333 -5.02 17.33 -17.02
C VAL A 333 -4.91 17.99 -18.40
N SER A 334 -4.85 17.19 -19.46
CA SER A 334 -5.04 17.55 -20.86
C SER A 334 -5.68 16.38 -21.59
N PRO A 335 -6.06 16.49 -22.89
CA PRO A 335 -6.42 15.32 -23.68
C PRO A 335 -5.34 14.22 -23.63
N VAL A 336 -5.72 12.96 -23.37
CA VAL A 336 -4.79 11.84 -23.13
C VAL A 336 -5.11 10.66 -24.01
N GLU A 337 -4.08 10.05 -24.60
CA GLU A 337 -4.17 8.76 -25.28
C GLU A 337 -3.46 7.68 -24.47
N ILE A 338 -4.12 6.54 -24.29
CA ILE A 338 -3.64 5.39 -23.49
C ILE A 338 -3.71 4.12 -24.35
N ASP A 339 -2.66 3.32 -24.29
CA ASP A 339 -2.58 2.04 -25.01
C ASP A 339 -3.32 0.92 -24.24
N LEU A 340 -4.67 0.98 -24.26
CA LEU A 340 -5.61 0.04 -23.67
C LEU A 340 -6.73 -0.36 -24.63
#